data_c00a5bd665458a9da4b75bc6d71cbbe0
#
_entry.id   c00a5bd665458a9da4b75bc6d71cbbe0
#
_cell.length_a   1.000
_cell.length_b   1.000
_cell.length_c   1.000
_cell.angle_alpha   90.00
_cell.angle_beta   90.00
_cell.angle_gamma   90.00
#
_symmetry.space_group_name_H-M   'P 1'
#
loop_
_entity.id
_entity.type
_entity.pdbx_description
1 polymer ?
#
loop_
_entity_poly.entity_id
_entity_poly.type
_entity_poly.pdbx_seq_one_letter_code
_entity_poly.pdbx_strand_id
1 'polypeptide(L)'
;MAARTRKRPVRKIGRKMKTKLFALFMLIVVAMLGLIGRLMFIEYTSGDAYTKKVLSLQSYDSKTIPFQRGNIVDSNGTVLATSVAVYNVVLDCSVMTSKKEYITPTIDALTQCFPDLDRATIEDYANNSKDNKYIVLLKKLSYDAIQPFVQLQDATDEKGNLKNPNIKGVWFETEIGRASCRERV
;
A
#
# COMPACT_ATOMS: atom_id res chain seq x y z
N MET A 1 62.56 38.13 -24.80
CA MET A 1 63.01 36.77 -24.40
C MET A 1 61.80 35.82 -24.54
N ALA A 2 61.77 34.98 -25.59
CA ALA A 2 60.69 34.07 -25.86
C ALA A 2 60.92 32.72 -25.17
N ALA A 3 60.10 32.34 -24.24
CA ALA A 3 60.19 31.06 -23.51
C ALA A 3 59.84 29.88 -24.45
N ARG A 4 60.82 29.06 -24.74
CA ARG A 4 60.75 27.88 -25.60
C ARG A 4 60.04 26.75 -24.83
N THR A 5 58.75 26.56 -25.02
CA THR A 5 57.99 25.44 -24.44
C THR A 5 58.48 24.10 -24.98
N ARG A 6 59.17 23.32 -24.16
CA ARG A 6 59.63 21.95 -24.47
C ARG A 6 58.37 21.04 -24.53
N LYS A 7 57.97 20.66 -25.73
CA LYS A 7 56.96 19.57 -25.93
C LYS A 7 57.55 18.26 -25.43
N ARG A 8 56.94 17.68 -24.37
CA ARG A 8 57.34 16.37 -23.86
C ARG A 8 57.03 15.30 -24.93
N PRO A 9 57.97 14.37 -25.23
CA PRO A 9 57.75 13.33 -26.22
C PRO A 9 56.64 12.39 -25.74
N VAL A 10 55.60 12.24 -26.56
CA VAL A 10 54.54 11.27 -26.32
C VAL A 10 55.15 9.87 -26.49
N ARG A 11 55.25 9.11 -25.40
CA ARG A 11 55.78 7.73 -25.43
C ARG A 11 54.86 6.88 -26.30
N LYS A 12 55.30 6.36 -27.42
CA LYS A 12 54.55 5.41 -28.26
C LYS A 12 54.32 4.11 -27.47
N ILE A 13 53.06 3.80 -27.22
CA ILE A 13 52.64 2.59 -26.52
C ILE A 13 52.99 1.36 -27.36
N GLY A 14 53.88 0.50 -26.85
CA GLY A 14 54.35 -0.71 -27.55
C GLY A 14 53.19 -1.72 -27.76
N ARG A 15 53.29 -2.56 -28.80
CA ARG A 15 52.26 -3.58 -29.12
C ARG A 15 51.86 -4.43 -27.89
N LYS A 16 52.80 -4.89 -27.10
CA LYS A 16 52.55 -5.68 -25.87
C LYS A 16 51.71 -4.94 -24.82
N MET A 17 51.85 -3.61 -24.73
CA MET A 17 51.10 -2.79 -23.79
C MET A 17 49.63 -2.56 -24.30
N LYS A 18 49.45 -2.41 -25.61
CA LYS A 18 48.13 -2.34 -26.23
C LYS A 18 47.32 -3.63 -26.01
N THR A 19 47.95 -4.79 -26.16
CA THR A 19 47.31 -6.09 -25.93
C THR A 19 46.88 -6.27 -24.47
N LYS A 20 47.71 -5.89 -23.51
CA LYS A 20 47.36 -5.93 -22.07
C LYS A 20 46.23 -4.96 -21.75
N LEU A 21 46.23 -3.77 -22.32
CA LEU A 21 45.16 -2.78 -22.13
C LEU A 21 43.83 -3.29 -22.73
N PHE A 22 43.89 -3.91 -23.92
CA PHE A 22 42.74 -4.51 -24.56
C PHE A 22 42.17 -5.70 -23.75
N ALA A 23 43.05 -6.55 -23.23
CA ALA A 23 42.65 -7.65 -22.35
C ALA A 23 41.97 -7.17 -21.06
N LEU A 24 42.52 -6.10 -20.43
CA LEU A 24 41.89 -5.46 -19.27
C LEU A 24 40.52 -4.88 -19.61
N PHE A 25 40.40 -4.19 -20.74
CA PHE A 25 39.13 -3.62 -21.20
C PHE A 25 38.08 -4.72 -21.43
N MET A 26 38.46 -5.81 -22.12
CA MET A 26 37.59 -6.95 -22.33
C MET A 26 37.11 -7.59 -21.03
N LEU A 27 38.01 -7.70 -20.04
CA LEU A 27 37.63 -8.23 -18.72
C LEU A 27 36.59 -7.35 -18.04
N ILE A 28 36.71 -6.03 -18.12
CA ILE A 28 35.72 -5.08 -17.57
C ILE A 28 34.38 -5.21 -18.30
N VAL A 29 34.40 -5.30 -19.64
CA VAL A 29 33.17 -5.48 -20.43
C VAL A 29 32.45 -6.77 -20.06
N VAL A 30 33.17 -7.89 -19.93
CA VAL A 30 32.59 -9.18 -19.51
C VAL A 30 31.99 -9.07 -18.11
N ALA A 31 32.68 -8.41 -17.16
CA ALA A 31 32.16 -8.19 -15.83
C ALA A 31 30.87 -7.35 -15.84
N MET A 32 30.83 -6.27 -16.64
CA MET A 32 29.62 -5.46 -16.81
C MET A 32 28.45 -6.25 -17.42
N LEU A 33 28.70 -7.06 -18.44
CA LEU A 33 27.68 -7.92 -19.04
C LEU A 33 27.14 -8.94 -18.01
N GLY A 34 28.01 -9.48 -17.16
CA GLY A 34 27.60 -10.37 -16.07
C GLY A 34 26.69 -9.68 -15.04
N LEU A 35 26.97 -8.42 -14.69
CA LEU A 35 26.13 -7.64 -13.79
C LEU A 35 24.77 -7.33 -14.40
N ILE A 36 24.75 -6.94 -15.68
CA ILE A 36 23.49 -6.67 -16.41
C ILE A 36 22.62 -7.94 -16.47
N GLY A 37 23.24 -9.08 -16.83
CA GLY A 37 22.55 -10.36 -16.85
C GLY A 37 21.97 -10.75 -15.50
N ARG A 38 22.72 -10.50 -14.42
CA ARG A 38 22.24 -10.74 -13.05
C ARG A 38 21.07 -9.83 -12.66
N LEU A 39 21.11 -8.56 -13.04
CA LEU A 39 20.01 -7.63 -12.80
C LEU A 39 18.74 -8.05 -13.54
N MET A 40 18.84 -8.39 -14.82
CA MET A 40 17.71 -8.91 -15.61
C MET A 40 17.13 -10.18 -15.00
N PHE A 41 17.98 -11.08 -14.50
CA PHE A 41 17.53 -12.30 -13.83
C PHE A 41 16.74 -11.99 -12.54
N ILE A 42 17.20 -11.04 -11.72
CA ILE A 42 16.51 -10.62 -10.49
C ILE A 42 15.17 -9.96 -10.84
N GLU A 43 15.14 -9.08 -11.85
CA GLU A 43 13.92 -8.42 -12.29
C GLU A 43 12.87 -9.41 -12.79
N TYR A 44 13.29 -10.39 -13.59
CA TYR A 44 12.40 -11.44 -14.07
C TYR A 44 11.85 -12.34 -12.96
N THR A 45 12.69 -12.68 -11.96
CA THR A 45 12.29 -13.63 -10.91
C THR A 45 11.55 -12.98 -9.74
N SER A 46 11.85 -11.72 -9.41
CA SER A 46 11.37 -11.07 -8.19
C SER A 46 10.82 -9.66 -8.40
N GLY A 47 10.68 -9.19 -9.65
CA GLY A 47 10.23 -7.84 -9.99
C GLY A 47 8.91 -7.46 -9.33
N ASP A 48 7.92 -8.36 -9.36
CA ASP A 48 6.61 -8.14 -8.75
C ASP A 48 6.67 -7.98 -7.22
N ALA A 49 7.55 -8.74 -6.55
CA ALA A 49 7.72 -8.65 -5.11
C ALA A 49 8.36 -7.31 -4.70
N TYR A 50 9.36 -6.85 -5.44
CA TYR A 50 10.01 -5.56 -5.20
C TYR A 50 9.07 -4.39 -5.51
N THR A 51 8.30 -4.45 -6.59
CA THR A 51 7.31 -3.42 -6.95
C THR A 51 6.24 -3.29 -5.87
N LYS A 52 5.71 -4.41 -5.36
CA LYS A 52 4.75 -4.39 -4.25
C LYS A 52 5.36 -3.79 -2.98
N LYS A 53 6.60 -4.12 -2.67
CA LYS A 53 7.30 -3.59 -1.48
C LYS A 53 7.57 -2.09 -1.61
N VAL A 54 7.97 -1.61 -2.78
CA VAL A 54 8.18 -0.18 -3.03
C VAL A 54 6.87 0.59 -2.96
N LEU A 55 5.80 0.07 -3.58
CA LEU A 55 4.47 0.68 -3.52
C LEU A 55 3.93 0.74 -2.07
N SER A 56 4.14 -0.31 -1.27
CA SER A 56 3.75 -0.30 0.14
C SER A 56 4.54 0.70 0.98
N LEU A 57 5.79 0.98 0.63
CA LEU A 57 6.61 1.99 1.29
C LEU A 57 6.29 3.42 0.82
N GLN A 58 5.85 3.60 -0.43
CA GLN A 58 5.42 4.90 -0.97
C GLN A 58 4.01 5.29 -0.55
N SER A 59 3.21 4.35 -0.10
CA SER A 59 1.90 4.59 0.49
C SER A 59 2.04 5.12 1.93
N TYR A 60 2.83 6.18 2.11
CA TYR A 60 2.71 7.04 3.28
C TYR A 60 1.42 7.84 3.10
N ASP A 61 0.32 7.24 3.47
CA ASP A 61 -0.90 7.96 3.69
C ASP A 61 -0.65 8.90 4.87
N SER A 62 -0.57 10.20 4.57
CA SER A 62 -0.50 11.23 5.60
C SER A 62 -1.86 11.30 6.29
N LYS A 63 -2.14 10.27 7.12
CA LYS A 63 -3.37 10.21 7.88
C LYS A 63 -3.26 11.17 9.04
N THR A 64 -3.98 12.28 8.98
CA THR A 64 -4.13 13.17 10.12
C THR A 64 -4.73 12.38 11.27
N ILE A 65 -3.96 12.18 12.35
CA ILE A 65 -4.46 11.53 13.56
C ILE A 65 -5.45 12.52 14.20
N PRO A 66 -6.76 12.20 14.26
CA PRO A 66 -7.71 13.09 14.88
C PRO A 66 -7.40 13.21 16.37
N PHE A 67 -7.45 14.43 16.92
CA PHE A 67 -7.21 14.67 18.33
C PHE A 67 -8.29 14.00 19.19
N GLN A 68 -7.89 13.39 20.30
CA GLN A 68 -8.82 12.87 21.31
C GLN A 68 -9.25 14.02 22.23
N ARG A 69 -10.56 14.19 22.40
CA ARG A 69 -11.11 15.14 23.36
C ARG A 69 -11.03 14.51 24.76
N GLY A 70 -10.82 15.35 25.78
CA GLY A 70 -10.82 14.90 27.17
C GLY A 70 -12.18 14.34 27.62
N ASN A 71 -12.16 13.56 28.68
CA ASN A 71 -13.36 13.04 29.31
C ASN A 71 -14.11 14.14 30.06
N ILE A 72 -15.43 14.07 30.08
CA ILE A 72 -16.28 14.87 30.93
C ILE A 72 -16.58 14.03 32.19
N VAL A 73 -16.21 14.52 33.34
CA VAL A 73 -16.42 13.83 34.62
C VAL A 73 -17.32 14.65 35.54
N ASP A 74 -18.06 13.96 36.40
CA ASP A 74 -18.86 14.58 37.46
C ASP A 74 -17.96 14.98 38.65
N SER A 75 -18.52 15.75 39.61
CA SER A 75 -17.86 16.14 40.86
C SER A 75 -17.26 14.98 41.65
N ASN A 76 -17.82 13.79 41.50
CA ASN A 76 -17.38 12.53 42.13
C ASN A 76 -16.34 11.75 41.32
N GLY A 77 -15.88 12.30 40.13
CA GLY A 77 -14.93 11.63 39.26
C GLY A 77 -15.56 10.59 38.30
N THR A 78 -16.88 10.46 38.27
CA THR A 78 -17.57 9.53 37.35
C THR A 78 -17.54 10.07 35.95
N VAL A 79 -17.11 9.25 35.00
CA VAL A 79 -17.04 9.65 33.55
C VAL A 79 -18.46 9.72 32.98
N LEU A 80 -18.89 10.90 32.62
CA LEU A 80 -20.19 11.17 31.97
C LEU A 80 -20.13 11.01 30.45
N ALA A 81 -19.03 11.43 29.84
CA ALA A 81 -18.79 11.25 28.40
C ALA A 81 -17.30 11.10 28.12
N THR A 82 -16.98 10.22 27.19
CA THR A 82 -15.63 9.94 26.72
C THR A 82 -15.55 9.96 25.19
N SER A 83 -14.34 10.18 24.67
CA SER A 83 -14.08 10.05 23.24
C SER A 83 -13.88 8.58 22.89
N VAL A 84 -14.64 8.09 21.93
CA VAL A 84 -14.56 6.72 21.42
C VAL A 84 -14.22 6.77 19.94
N ALA A 85 -13.28 5.93 19.53
CA ALA A 85 -13.00 5.73 18.11
C ALA A 85 -14.18 4.99 17.47
N VAL A 86 -14.73 5.58 16.42
CA VAL A 86 -15.77 4.99 15.58
C VAL A 86 -15.24 4.91 14.15
N TYR A 87 -15.78 4.00 13.37
CA TYR A 87 -15.28 3.69 12.05
C TYR A 87 -16.39 3.86 11.01
N ASN A 88 -16.04 4.50 9.91
CA ASN A 88 -16.89 4.57 8.75
C ASN A 88 -16.40 3.56 7.71
N VAL A 89 -17.32 2.80 7.12
CA VAL A 89 -16.99 1.87 6.02
C VAL A 89 -17.03 2.64 4.73
N VAL A 90 -15.90 2.70 4.04
CA VAL A 90 -15.75 3.42 2.78
C VAL A 90 -15.45 2.45 1.65
N LEU A 91 -16.16 2.63 0.54
CA LEU A 91 -16.00 1.86 -0.68
C LEU A 91 -15.36 2.69 -1.78
N ASP A 92 -14.31 2.15 -2.39
CA ASP A 92 -13.71 2.62 -3.63
C ASP A 92 -14.20 1.76 -4.80
N CYS A 93 -15.15 2.28 -5.54
CA CYS A 93 -15.68 1.57 -6.71
C CYS A 93 -14.64 1.45 -7.81
N SER A 94 -13.72 2.37 -7.94
CA SER A 94 -12.66 2.34 -8.96
C SER A 94 -11.72 1.14 -8.75
N VAL A 95 -11.36 0.84 -7.51
CA VAL A 95 -10.53 -0.34 -7.17
C VAL A 95 -11.35 -1.62 -7.27
N MET A 96 -12.58 -1.64 -6.74
CA MET A 96 -13.44 -2.82 -6.77
C MET A 96 -13.79 -3.25 -8.19
N THR A 97 -14.03 -2.30 -9.12
CA THR A 97 -14.41 -2.59 -10.51
C THR A 97 -13.23 -2.74 -11.45
N SER A 98 -11.98 -2.54 -10.98
CA SER A 98 -10.76 -2.68 -11.80
C SER A 98 -10.63 -4.06 -12.42
N LYS A 99 -11.11 -5.10 -11.71
CA LYS A 99 -11.20 -6.48 -12.22
C LYS A 99 -12.56 -7.08 -11.83
N LYS A 100 -13.18 -7.80 -12.77
CA LYS A 100 -14.45 -8.49 -12.51
C LYS A 100 -14.39 -9.50 -11.36
N GLU A 101 -13.20 -10.07 -11.13
CA GLU A 101 -12.93 -11.03 -10.04
C GLU A 101 -13.04 -10.43 -8.63
N TYR A 102 -12.98 -9.10 -8.48
CA TYR A 102 -13.07 -8.41 -7.19
C TYR A 102 -14.49 -8.08 -6.78
N ILE A 103 -15.40 -7.91 -7.74
CA ILE A 103 -16.77 -7.42 -7.50
C ILE A 103 -17.54 -8.37 -6.59
N THR A 104 -17.71 -9.61 -7.02
CA THR A 104 -18.54 -10.60 -6.30
C THR A 104 -17.99 -10.91 -4.90
N PRO A 105 -16.69 -11.23 -4.72
CA PRO A 105 -16.16 -11.52 -3.38
C PRO A 105 -16.24 -10.34 -2.42
N THR A 106 -16.07 -9.10 -2.93
CA THR A 106 -16.15 -7.91 -2.09
C THR A 106 -17.57 -7.63 -1.66
N ILE A 107 -18.57 -7.79 -2.56
CA ILE A 107 -19.98 -7.64 -2.24
C ILE A 107 -20.43 -8.70 -1.24
N ASP A 108 -20.05 -9.96 -1.47
CA ASP A 108 -20.40 -11.07 -0.57
C ASP A 108 -19.82 -10.87 0.83
N ALA A 109 -18.56 -10.44 0.93
CA ALA A 109 -17.92 -10.13 2.21
C ALA A 109 -18.61 -8.96 2.94
N LEU A 110 -18.99 -7.90 2.22
CA LEU A 110 -19.70 -6.75 2.79
C LEU A 110 -21.08 -7.14 3.31
N THR A 111 -21.86 -7.87 2.54
CA THR A 111 -23.22 -8.31 2.94
C THR A 111 -23.19 -9.35 4.06
N GLN A 112 -22.15 -10.17 4.11
CA GLN A 112 -21.98 -11.14 5.19
C GLN A 112 -21.62 -10.48 6.53
N CYS A 113 -20.73 -9.49 6.51
CA CYS A 113 -20.26 -8.84 7.73
C CYS A 113 -21.18 -7.70 8.18
N PHE A 114 -21.89 -7.06 7.27
CA PHE A 114 -22.76 -5.92 7.54
C PHE A 114 -24.18 -6.18 7.03
N PRO A 115 -25.06 -6.78 7.84
CA PRO A 115 -26.42 -7.13 7.42
C PRO A 115 -27.30 -5.91 7.11
N ASP A 116 -26.89 -4.72 7.58
CA ASP A 116 -27.58 -3.45 7.28
C ASP A 116 -27.35 -2.96 5.85
N LEU A 117 -26.40 -3.58 5.11
CA LEU A 117 -26.11 -3.24 3.73
C LEU A 117 -26.94 -4.09 2.76
N ASP A 118 -27.69 -3.40 1.91
CA ASP A 118 -28.41 -4.06 0.83
C ASP A 118 -27.46 -4.35 -0.35
N ARG A 119 -27.45 -5.61 -0.78
CA ARG A 119 -26.66 -6.09 -1.92
C ARG A 119 -26.93 -5.28 -3.18
N ALA A 120 -28.22 -5.01 -3.46
CA ALA A 120 -28.62 -4.27 -4.65
C ALA A 120 -28.05 -2.87 -4.70
N THR A 121 -27.93 -2.21 -3.56
CA THR A 121 -27.33 -0.87 -3.44
C THR A 121 -25.84 -0.89 -3.79
N ILE A 122 -25.10 -1.91 -3.33
CA ILE A 122 -23.65 -2.02 -3.62
C ILE A 122 -23.45 -2.37 -5.10
N GLU A 123 -24.26 -3.24 -5.67
CA GLU A 123 -24.23 -3.57 -7.10
C GLU A 123 -24.56 -2.35 -7.97
N ASP A 124 -25.49 -1.49 -7.55
CA ASP A 124 -25.79 -0.23 -8.24
C ASP A 124 -24.60 0.72 -8.24
N TYR A 125 -23.91 0.86 -7.11
CA TYR A 125 -22.66 1.63 -7.04
C TYR A 125 -21.56 1.05 -7.94
N ALA A 126 -21.43 -0.28 -8.00
CA ALA A 126 -20.47 -0.96 -8.88
C ALA A 126 -20.76 -0.71 -10.38
N ASN A 127 -22.02 -0.56 -10.75
CA ASN A 127 -22.44 -0.37 -12.13
C ASN A 127 -22.46 1.10 -12.56
N ASN A 128 -23.00 1.98 -11.73
CA ASN A 128 -23.29 3.37 -12.06
C ASN A 128 -22.23 4.37 -11.57
N SER A 129 -21.38 3.98 -10.60
CA SER A 129 -20.41 4.87 -9.95
C SER A 129 -18.99 4.34 -9.99
N LYS A 130 -18.58 3.74 -11.10
CA LYS A 130 -17.27 3.06 -11.26
C LYS A 130 -16.05 3.94 -10.97
N ASP A 131 -16.13 5.22 -11.29
CA ASP A 131 -15.04 6.18 -11.10
C ASP A 131 -15.03 6.81 -9.71
N ASN A 132 -16.05 6.53 -8.89
CA ASN A 132 -16.14 7.11 -7.56
C ASN A 132 -15.22 6.36 -6.59
N LYS A 133 -14.25 7.08 -6.04
CA LYS A 133 -13.24 6.54 -5.13
C LYS A 133 -13.64 6.61 -3.66
N TYR A 134 -14.72 7.32 -3.34
CA TYR A 134 -15.11 7.56 -1.96
C TYR A 134 -16.63 7.53 -1.80
N ILE A 135 -17.14 6.38 -1.38
CA ILE A 135 -18.55 6.19 -1.05
C ILE A 135 -18.63 5.66 0.38
N VAL A 136 -19.25 6.42 1.28
CA VAL A 136 -19.46 5.99 2.66
C VAL A 136 -20.69 5.12 2.74
N LEU A 137 -20.50 3.82 2.98
CA LEU A 137 -21.57 2.84 3.08
C LEU A 137 -22.24 2.86 4.46
N LEU A 138 -21.44 2.82 5.52
CA LEU A 138 -21.88 2.84 6.91
C LEU A 138 -21.05 3.82 7.72
N LYS A 139 -21.66 4.45 8.72
CA LYS A 139 -21.03 5.44 9.58
C LYS A 139 -21.09 5.02 11.04
N LYS A 140 -20.06 5.45 11.79
CA LYS A 140 -20.02 5.35 13.26
C LYS A 140 -20.14 3.93 13.82
N LEU A 141 -19.54 2.97 13.15
CA LEU A 141 -19.46 1.60 13.65
C LEU A 141 -18.45 1.48 14.78
N SER A 142 -18.70 0.58 15.71
CA SER A 142 -17.71 0.19 16.72
C SER A 142 -16.60 -0.65 16.10
N TYR A 143 -15.47 -0.74 16.80
CA TYR A 143 -14.38 -1.63 16.38
C TYR A 143 -14.83 -3.10 16.26
N ASP A 144 -15.65 -3.56 17.20
CA ASP A 144 -16.16 -4.93 17.22
C ASP A 144 -17.02 -5.25 16.00
N ALA A 145 -17.75 -4.25 15.47
CA ALA A 145 -18.60 -4.43 14.29
C ALA A 145 -17.78 -4.56 12.99
N ILE A 146 -16.61 -3.91 12.91
CA ILE A 146 -15.75 -3.99 11.71
C ILE A 146 -14.76 -5.16 11.76
N GLN A 147 -14.48 -5.70 12.94
CA GLN A 147 -13.48 -6.74 13.16
C GLN A 147 -13.69 -8.00 12.28
N PRO A 148 -14.91 -8.53 12.10
CA PRO A 148 -15.13 -9.69 11.25
C PRO A 148 -14.69 -9.46 9.79
N PHE A 149 -14.93 -8.27 9.25
CA PHE A 149 -14.50 -7.92 7.90
C PHE A 149 -12.99 -7.77 7.79
N VAL A 150 -12.35 -7.13 8.77
CA VAL A 150 -10.89 -7.00 8.83
C VAL A 150 -10.23 -8.37 8.88
N GLN A 151 -10.77 -9.28 9.71
CA GLN A 151 -10.28 -10.66 9.79
C GLN A 151 -10.43 -11.41 8.47
N LEU A 152 -11.53 -11.21 7.72
CA LEU A 152 -11.71 -11.81 6.39
C LEU A 152 -10.73 -11.24 5.37
N GLN A 153 -10.46 -9.94 5.41
CA GLN A 153 -9.58 -9.26 4.48
C GLN A 153 -8.11 -9.62 4.73
N ASP A 154 -7.70 -9.68 6.00
CA ASP A 154 -6.31 -9.92 6.42
C ASP A 154 -6.01 -11.40 6.68
N ALA A 155 -7.02 -12.29 6.50
CA ALA A 155 -6.83 -13.72 6.69
C ALA A 155 -5.65 -14.22 5.84
N THR A 156 -4.66 -14.80 6.51
CA THR A 156 -3.43 -15.26 5.90
C THR A 156 -3.30 -16.78 6.07
N ASP A 157 -2.81 -17.47 5.04
CA ASP A 157 -2.47 -18.88 5.11
C ASP A 157 -1.14 -19.09 5.86
N GLU A 158 -0.85 -20.35 6.26
CA GLU A 158 0.41 -20.73 6.90
C GLU A 158 1.67 -20.32 6.11
N LYS A 159 1.53 -20.05 4.82
CA LYS A 159 2.60 -19.60 3.92
C LYS A 159 2.70 -18.07 3.81
N GLY A 160 1.91 -17.30 4.58
CA GLY A 160 1.90 -15.84 4.55
C GLY A 160 1.15 -15.22 3.37
N ASN A 161 0.39 -15.99 2.59
CA ASN A 161 -0.43 -15.46 1.51
C ASN A 161 -1.84 -15.13 2.01
N LEU A 162 -2.44 -14.05 1.48
CA LEU A 162 -3.82 -13.70 1.78
C LEU A 162 -4.77 -14.80 1.27
N LYS A 163 -5.67 -15.28 2.14
CA LYS A 163 -6.72 -16.25 1.77
C LYS A 163 -7.71 -15.65 0.79
N ASN A 164 -8.03 -14.37 0.99
CA ASN A 164 -9.04 -13.64 0.20
C ASN A 164 -8.41 -12.46 -0.55
N PRO A 165 -7.50 -12.69 -1.52
CA PRO A 165 -6.80 -11.62 -2.23
C PRO A 165 -7.73 -10.78 -3.10
N ASN A 166 -8.94 -11.28 -3.36
CA ASN A 166 -9.93 -10.66 -4.25
C ASN A 166 -10.87 -9.68 -3.53
N ILE A 167 -10.83 -9.58 -2.19
CA ILE A 167 -11.56 -8.56 -1.45
C ILE A 167 -10.77 -7.25 -1.55
N LYS A 168 -11.25 -6.31 -2.37
CA LYS A 168 -10.55 -5.04 -2.67
C LYS A 168 -11.52 -3.86 -2.72
N GLY A 169 -10.97 -2.66 -2.47
CA GLY A 169 -11.73 -1.41 -2.58
C GLY A 169 -12.54 -1.05 -1.34
N VAL A 170 -12.34 -1.74 -0.21
CA VAL A 170 -12.99 -1.39 1.06
C VAL A 170 -11.93 -1.00 2.07
N TRP A 171 -12.14 0.12 2.75
CA TRP A 171 -11.30 0.53 3.88
C TRP A 171 -12.14 1.20 4.97
N PHE A 172 -11.54 1.34 6.13
CA PHE A 172 -12.17 1.93 7.31
C PHE A 172 -11.54 3.28 7.63
N GLU A 173 -12.37 4.32 7.69
CA GLU A 173 -11.97 5.64 8.13
C GLU A 173 -12.31 5.82 9.61
N THR A 174 -11.30 6.17 10.41
CA THR A 174 -11.47 6.39 11.85
C THR A 174 -12.00 7.80 12.09
N GLU A 175 -13.11 7.89 12.79
CA GLU A 175 -13.68 9.14 13.27
C GLU A 175 -13.75 9.11 14.80
N ILE A 176 -13.57 10.25 15.46
CA ILE A 176 -13.71 10.34 16.92
C ILE A 176 -15.13 10.77 17.24
N GLY A 177 -15.92 9.80 17.69
CA GLY A 177 -17.24 9.99 18.24
C GLY A 177 -17.19 10.36 19.72
N ARG A 178 -18.32 10.79 20.27
CA ARG A 178 -18.53 10.98 21.71
C ARG A 178 -19.60 9.99 22.17
N ALA A 179 -19.21 9.07 23.04
CA ALA A 179 -20.17 8.17 23.70
C ALA A 179 -20.55 8.77 25.05
N SER A 180 -21.85 8.88 25.33
CA SER A 180 -22.33 9.17 26.70
C SER A 180 -22.41 7.88 27.49
N CYS A 181 -22.17 7.94 28.80
CA CYS A 181 -22.21 6.77 29.68
C CYS A 181 -23.60 6.07 29.71
N ARG A 182 -24.62 6.72 29.14
CA ARG A 182 -26.01 6.22 29.11
C ARG A 182 -26.26 5.18 28.01
N GLU A 183 -25.39 5.06 27.02
CA GLU A 183 -25.54 4.11 25.88
C GLU A 183 -24.85 2.75 26.12
N ARG A 184 -24.29 2.53 27.30
CA ARG A 184 -23.55 1.32 27.66
C ARG A 184 -24.36 0.41 28.59
N VAL A 185 -25.63 0.16 28.26
CA VAL A 185 -26.43 -0.90 28.93
C VAL A 185 -26.92 -1.89 27.89
#